data_9e0d904a4dc85581df24cfb68f9b1a49
#
_entry.id   9e0d904a4dc85581df24cfb68f9b1a49
#
_cell.length_a   1.000
_cell.length_b   1.000
_cell.length_c   1.000
_cell.angle_alpha   90.00
_cell.angle_beta   90.00
_cell.angle_gamma   90.00
#
_symmetry.space_group_name_H-M   'P 1'
#
loop_
_entity.id
_entity.type
_entity.pdbx_description
1 polymer ?
#
loop_
_entity_poly.entity_id
_entity_poly.type
_entity_poly.pdbx_seq_one_letter_code
_entity_poly.pdbx_strand_id
1 'polypeptide(L)'
;GLGWVFKCNNNMVHQISAEHLTIERIGEIIKNGYKIELSDDAKQRIVRCREYLDKKIAETKTPIYGVTTGFGSLCNVSIGKDHLAQLQINLMMSHACGTGDRVPNEIVKIMMLLKIQSLSYGYSGCKLDTVERLVDFFNNDVYPVVYMQGSLGASGDLVPLAHLCLPLVGLGEAEYKGKVLSGADVLRKNGWKPIQLASKEG
;
A
#
# COMPACT_ATOMS: atom_id res chain seq x y z
N GLY A 1 -25.31 5.40 -21.54
CA GLY A 1 -24.86 4.69 -20.37
C GLY A 1 -24.76 3.21 -20.66
N LEU A 2 -23.56 2.70 -20.98
CA LEU A 2 -23.27 1.27 -21.03
C LEU A 2 -22.95 0.81 -19.60
N GLY A 3 -23.99 0.36 -18.89
CA GLY A 3 -23.82 -0.32 -17.61
C GLY A 3 -23.16 -1.68 -17.85
N TRP A 4 -21.89 -1.79 -17.49
CA TRP A 4 -21.21 -3.08 -17.44
C TRP A 4 -21.75 -3.86 -16.22
N VAL A 5 -22.62 -4.82 -16.49
CA VAL A 5 -23.04 -5.80 -15.45
C VAL A 5 -21.90 -6.81 -15.33
N PHE A 6 -21.06 -6.65 -14.30
CA PHE A 6 -20.04 -7.63 -13.95
C PHE A 6 -20.70 -8.92 -13.47
N LYS A 7 -20.64 -9.99 -14.29
CA LYS A 7 -20.85 -11.34 -13.79
C LYS A 7 -19.62 -11.73 -12.98
N CYS A 8 -19.67 -11.54 -11.66
CA CYS A 8 -18.66 -12.04 -10.76
C CYS A 8 -18.62 -13.57 -10.85
N ASN A 9 -17.62 -14.12 -11.50
CA ASN A 9 -17.25 -15.52 -11.36
C ASN A 9 -16.40 -15.61 -10.08
N ASN A 10 -17.08 -15.74 -8.92
CA ASN A 10 -16.51 -15.54 -7.57
C ASN A 10 -15.44 -16.55 -7.12
N ASN A 11 -14.92 -17.42 -8.02
CA ASN A 11 -14.01 -18.51 -7.66
C ASN A 11 -12.62 -18.42 -8.31
N MET A 12 -12.31 -17.39 -9.09
CA MET A 12 -10.99 -17.28 -9.71
C MET A 12 -10.05 -16.44 -8.85
N VAL A 13 -8.91 -17.03 -8.51
CA VAL A 13 -7.85 -16.38 -7.71
C VAL A 13 -6.61 -16.23 -8.58
N HIS A 14 -6.05 -15.02 -8.61
CA HIS A 14 -4.76 -14.76 -9.22
C HIS A 14 -3.67 -14.80 -8.14
N GLN A 15 -2.69 -15.69 -8.32
CA GLN A 15 -1.53 -15.79 -7.45
C GLN A 15 -0.50 -14.71 -7.82
N ILE A 16 -0.24 -13.80 -6.88
CA ILE A 16 0.83 -12.80 -6.99
C ILE A 16 2.17 -13.49 -6.77
N SER A 17 3.02 -13.48 -7.77
CA SER A 17 4.33 -14.15 -7.78
C SER A 17 5.43 -13.22 -8.30
N ALA A 18 6.64 -13.75 -8.55
CA ALA A 18 7.72 -13.01 -9.21
C ALA A 18 7.55 -12.90 -10.74
N GLU A 19 6.55 -13.57 -11.31
CA GLU A 19 6.29 -13.51 -12.73
C GLU A 19 5.86 -12.12 -13.17
N HIS A 20 6.22 -11.78 -14.41
CA HIS A 20 5.85 -10.49 -14.97
C HIS A 20 4.33 -10.39 -15.17
N LEU A 21 3.73 -9.37 -14.56
CA LEU A 21 2.31 -9.07 -14.69
C LEU A 21 2.08 -8.27 -15.98
N THR A 22 1.52 -8.89 -17.02
CA THR A 22 1.24 -8.22 -18.30
C THR A 22 0.00 -7.33 -18.22
N ILE A 23 -0.11 -6.37 -19.16
CA ILE A 23 -1.27 -5.48 -19.26
C ILE A 23 -2.56 -6.29 -19.52
N GLU A 24 -2.48 -7.32 -20.36
CA GLU A 24 -3.59 -8.22 -20.66
C GLU A 24 -4.07 -8.94 -19.39
N ARG A 25 -3.11 -9.42 -18.57
CA ARG A 25 -3.43 -10.11 -17.31
C ARG A 25 -4.04 -9.17 -16.29
N ILE A 26 -3.55 -7.92 -16.19
CA ILE A 26 -4.18 -6.88 -15.36
C ILE A 26 -5.63 -6.66 -15.79
N GLY A 27 -5.85 -6.47 -17.10
CA GLY A 27 -7.19 -6.30 -17.67
C GLY A 27 -8.12 -7.47 -17.36
N GLU A 28 -7.63 -8.71 -17.45
CA GLU A 28 -8.37 -9.91 -17.13
C GLU A 28 -8.77 -9.97 -15.64
N ILE A 29 -7.82 -9.70 -14.72
CA ILE A 29 -8.06 -9.68 -13.27
C ILE A 29 -9.15 -8.67 -12.92
N ILE A 30 -9.05 -7.45 -13.44
CA ILE A 30 -10.00 -6.37 -13.13
C ILE A 30 -11.36 -6.65 -13.76
N LYS A 31 -11.40 -6.99 -15.07
CA LYS A 31 -12.65 -7.20 -15.81
C LYS A 31 -13.48 -8.38 -15.27
N ASN A 32 -12.81 -9.45 -14.85
CA ASN A 32 -13.49 -10.66 -14.36
C ASN A 32 -13.64 -10.68 -12.84
N GLY A 33 -13.18 -9.65 -12.12
CA GLY A 33 -13.32 -9.55 -10.67
C GLY A 33 -12.57 -10.63 -9.90
N TYR A 34 -11.39 -11.03 -10.38
CA TYR A 34 -10.59 -12.04 -9.68
C TYR A 34 -10.21 -11.55 -8.28
N LYS A 35 -10.19 -12.47 -7.33
CA LYS A 35 -9.48 -12.26 -6.07
C LYS A 35 -7.98 -12.45 -6.31
N ILE A 36 -7.18 -11.88 -5.43
CA ILE A 36 -5.72 -12.04 -5.48
C ILE A 36 -5.21 -12.65 -4.18
N GLU A 37 -4.10 -13.36 -4.27
CA GLU A 37 -3.44 -13.98 -3.13
C GLU A 37 -1.93 -13.94 -3.33
N LEU A 38 -1.17 -13.74 -2.26
CA LEU A 38 0.29 -13.84 -2.33
C LEU A 38 0.70 -15.31 -2.38
N SER A 39 1.53 -15.68 -3.35
CA SER A 39 2.17 -16.99 -3.36
C SER A 39 3.08 -17.16 -2.13
N ASP A 40 3.33 -18.41 -1.73
CA ASP A 40 4.22 -18.69 -0.59
C ASP A 40 5.64 -18.15 -0.82
N ASP A 41 6.13 -18.23 -2.06
CA ASP A 41 7.42 -17.67 -2.43
C ASP A 41 7.42 -16.12 -2.33
N ALA A 42 6.33 -15.43 -2.72
CA ALA A 42 6.21 -13.99 -2.53
C ALA A 42 6.23 -13.62 -1.03
N LYS A 43 5.48 -14.34 -0.19
CA LYS A 43 5.49 -14.15 1.26
C LYS A 43 6.89 -14.32 1.85
N GLN A 44 7.58 -15.38 1.46
CA GLN A 44 8.95 -15.65 1.92
C GLN A 44 9.93 -14.55 1.51
N ARG A 45 9.84 -14.01 0.28
CA ARG A 45 10.68 -12.90 -0.17
C ARG A 45 10.44 -11.63 0.66
N ILE A 46 9.19 -11.28 0.92
CA ILE A 46 8.81 -10.14 1.76
C ILE A 46 9.40 -10.30 3.16
N VAL A 47 9.15 -11.43 3.82
CA VAL A 47 9.63 -11.71 5.18
C VAL A 47 11.14 -11.66 5.24
N ARG A 48 11.85 -12.35 4.34
CA ARG A 48 13.32 -12.36 4.30
C ARG A 48 13.92 -10.97 4.13
N CYS A 49 13.32 -10.12 3.28
CA CYS A 49 13.77 -8.74 3.11
C CYS A 49 13.56 -7.91 4.37
N ARG A 50 12.43 -8.07 5.04
CA ARG A 50 12.14 -7.39 6.31
C ARG A 50 13.11 -7.82 7.42
N GLU A 51 13.31 -9.10 7.60
CA GLU A 51 14.26 -9.64 8.59
C GLU A 51 15.69 -9.15 8.36
N TYR A 52 16.13 -9.11 7.09
CA TYR A 52 17.43 -8.54 6.74
C TYR A 52 17.54 -7.07 7.17
N LEU A 53 16.49 -6.27 6.88
CA LEU A 53 16.48 -4.85 7.23
C LEU A 53 16.48 -4.64 8.75
N ASP A 54 15.68 -5.40 9.50
CA ASP A 54 15.62 -5.33 10.96
C ASP A 54 16.96 -5.69 11.59
N LYS A 55 17.61 -6.75 11.12
CA LYS A 55 18.95 -7.12 11.52
C LYS A 55 19.96 -6.02 11.23
N LYS A 56 19.92 -5.44 10.02
CA LYS A 56 20.81 -4.36 9.62
C LYS A 56 20.64 -3.12 10.50
N ILE A 57 19.41 -2.75 10.82
CA ILE A 57 19.11 -1.63 11.74
C ILE A 57 19.66 -1.90 13.14
N ALA A 58 19.55 -3.15 13.63
CA ALA A 58 20.02 -3.52 14.96
C ALA A 58 21.55 -3.51 15.09
N GLU A 59 22.26 -3.95 14.03
CA GLU A 59 23.72 -4.09 14.02
C GLU A 59 24.45 -2.79 13.63
N THR A 60 23.81 -1.88 12.89
CA THR A 60 24.47 -0.71 12.35
C THR A 60 24.48 0.44 13.36
N LYS A 61 25.67 0.97 13.64
CA LYS A 61 25.87 2.13 14.52
C LYS A 61 25.80 3.46 13.75
N THR A 62 25.97 3.43 12.44
CA THR A 62 25.92 4.62 11.58
C THR A 62 24.49 4.85 11.08
N PRO A 63 24.05 6.11 10.97
CA PRO A 63 22.76 6.43 10.41
C PRO A 63 22.59 5.88 8.99
N ILE A 64 21.43 5.28 8.69
CA ILE A 64 21.06 4.82 7.35
C ILE A 64 19.97 5.76 6.83
N TYR A 65 20.24 6.46 5.74
CA TYR A 65 19.33 7.43 5.14
C TYR A 65 17.94 6.84 4.87
N GLY A 66 16.92 7.54 5.35
CA GLY A 66 15.52 7.14 5.17
C GLY A 66 15.10 5.85 5.89
N VAL A 67 15.95 5.34 6.78
CA VAL A 67 15.67 4.16 7.62
C VAL A 67 15.77 4.54 9.11
N THR A 68 16.90 5.11 9.53
CA THR A 68 17.15 5.59 10.89
C THR A 68 17.36 7.10 10.97
N THR A 69 17.19 7.82 9.85
CA THR A 69 17.25 9.28 9.74
C THR A 69 15.95 9.84 9.17
N GLY A 70 15.78 11.14 9.26
CA GLY A 70 14.80 11.88 8.45
C GLY A 70 15.20 11.93 6.97
N PHE A 71 14.41 12.66 6.17
CA PHE A 71 14.56 12.79 4.72
C PHE A 71 14.98 14.23 4.34
N GLY A 72 15.57 14.38 3.17
CA GLY A 72 15.96 15.68 2.63
C GLY A 72 16.88 16.44 3.58
N SER A 73 16.49 17.62 4.01
CA SER A 73 17.26 18.47 4.95
C SER A 73 17.46 17.82 6.34
N LEU A 74 16.68 16.82 6.69
CA LEU A 74 16.76 16.07 7.94
C LEU A 74 17.59 14.78 7.84
N CYS A 75 18.32 14.58 6.75
CA CYS A 75 19.11 13.36 6.50
C CYS A 75 20.17 13.06 7.57
N ASN A 76 20.64 14.10 8.30
CA ASN A 76 21.62 13.98 9.37
C ASN A 76 21.00 13.88 10.77
N VAL A 77 19.67 13.92 10.87
CA VAL A 77 18.95 13.80 12.15
C VAL A 77 18.68 12.33 12.42
N SER A 78 19.39 11.77 13.40
CA SER A 78 19.12 10.39 13.89
C SER A 78 17.83 10.39 14.70
N ILE A 79 16.97 9.41 14.42
CA ILE A 79 15.65 9.26 15.05
C ILE A 79 15.71 8.07 16.00
N GLY A 80 15.32 8.32 17.25
CA GLY A 80 15.24 7.25 18.25
C GLY A 80 14.22 6.16 17.85
N LYS A 81 14.51 4.91 18.21
CA LYS A 81 13.69 3.75 17.85
C LYS A 81 12.21 3.93 18.20
N ASP A 82 11.94 4.58 19.34
CA ASP A 82 10.58 4.82 19.85
C ASP A 82 9.76 5.79 18.98
N HIS A 83 10.42 6.59 18.14
CA HIS A 83 9.77 7.57 17.27
C HIS A 83 9.70 7.14 15.80
N LEU A 84 10.30 6.02 15.43
CA LEU A 84 10.36 5.57 14.04
C LEU A 84 8.97 5.26 13.46
N ALA A 85 8.09 4.65 14.22
CA ALA A 85 6.72 4.35 13.77
C ALA A 85 5.91 5.64 13.54
N GLN A 86 6.03 6.61 14.46
CA GLN A 86 5.37 7.91 14.30
C GLN A 86 5.92 8.70 13.10
N LEU A 87 7.23 8.63 12.86
CA LEU A 87 7.84 9.23 11.69
C LEU A 87 7.22 8.69 10.39
N GLN A 88 7.00 7.37 10.29
CA GLN A 88 6.42 6.77 9.09
C GLN A 88 5.00 7.29 8.83
N ILE A 89 4.18 7.39 9.88
CA ILE A 89 2.83 7.97 9.79
C ILE A 89 2.89 9.44 9.38
N ASN A 90 3.75 10.22 10.01
CA ASN A 90 3.92 11.64 9.70
C ASN A 90 4.39 11.85 8.24
N LEU A 91 5.25 10.97 7.74
CA LEU A 91 5.72 10.99 6.36
C LEU A 91 4.55 10.80 5.39
N MET A 92 3.73 9.78 5.57
CA MET A 92 2.54 9.56 4.73
C MET A 92 1.58 10.74 4.82
N MET A 93 1.30 11.25 6.02
CA MET A 93 0.40 12.41 6.21
C MET A 93 0.93 13.66 5.49
N SER A 94 2.24 13.92 5.56
CA SER A 94 2.85 15.09 4.92
C SER A 94 2.79 15.05 3.39
N HIS A 95 2.72 13.86 2.81
CA HIS A 95 2.61 13.67 1.36
C HIS A 95 1.16 13.54 0.86
N ALA A 96 0.20 13.33 1.75
CA ALA A 96 -1.21 13.18 1.38
C ALA A 96 -1.89 14.56 1.16
N CYS A 97 -1.38 15.32 0.20
CA CYS A 97 -1.84 16.68 -0.13
C CYS A 97 -2.52 16.77 -1.51
N GLY A 98 -3.02 15.66 -2.03
CA GLY A 98 -3.74 15.61 -3.31
C GLY A 98 -5.04 16.39 -3.28
N THR A 99 -5.42 16.96 -4.42
CA THR A 99 -6.61 17.81 -4.59
C THR A 99 -7.34 17.50 -5.90
N GLY A 100 -8.45 18.18 -6.14
CA GLY A 100 -9.27 18.02 -7.34
C GLY A 100 -10.24 16.85 -7.24
N ASP A 101 -10.64 16.32 -8.39
CA ASP A 101 -11.57 15.20 -8.46
C ASP A 101 -10.95 13.90 -7.93
N ARG A 102 -11.81 12.99 -7.49
CA ARG A 102 -11.37 11.66 -7.07
C ARG A 102 -10.97 10.81 -8.26
N VAL A 103 -9.91 10.04 -8.09
CA VAL A 103 -9.52 9.00 -9.05
C VAL A 103 -10.61 7.92 -9.07
N PRO A 104 -11.07 7.47 -10.25
CA PRO A 104 -12.07 6.40 -10.36
C PRO A 104 -11.64 5.11 -9.63
N ASN A 105 -12.58 4.44 -8.99
CA ASN A 105 -12.32 3.23 -8.21
C ASN A 105 -11.62 2.13 -9.00
N GLU A 106 -11.91 1.99 -10.30
CA GLU A 106 -11.24 1.02 -11.17
C GLU A 106 -9.73 1.30 -11.28
N ILE A 107 -9.35 2.57 -11.38
CA ILE A 107 -7.94 2.98 -11.43
C ILE A 107 -7.30 2.76 -10.06
N VAL A 108 -7.97 3.10 -8.95
CA VAL A 108 -7.48 2.84 -7.60
C VAL A 108 -7.26 1.33 -7.38
N LYS A 109 -8.15 0.49 -7.91
CA LYS A 109 -8.00 -0.98 -7.85
C LYS A 109 -6.76 -1.46 -8.60
N ILE A 110 -6.48 -0.90 -9.77
CA ILE A 110 -5.25 -1.18 -10.53
C ILE A 110 -4.02 -0.68 -9.76
N MET A 111 -4.07 0.50 -9.17
CA MET A 111 -2.98 1.03 -8.34
C MET A 111 -2.65 0.08 -7.18
N MET A 112 -3.66 -0.44 -6.48
CA MET A 112 -3.48 -1.44 -5.42
C MET A 112 -2.81 -2.71 -5.96
N LEU A 113 -3.31 -3.25 -7.06
CA LEU A 113 -2.75 -4.46 -7.70
C LEU A 113 -1.27 -4.28 -8.04
N LEU A 114 -0.92 -3.17 -8.69
CA LEU A 114 0.46 -2.86 -9.07
C LEU A 114 1.35 -2.63 -7.85
N LYS A 115 0.83 -1.99 -6.80
CA LYS A 115 1.59 -1.80 -5.56
C LYS A 115 1.84 -3.14 -4.86
N ILE A 116 0.85 -4.01 -4.76
CA ILE A 116 0.98 -5.36 -4.19
C ILE A 116 2.01 -6.16 -5.00
N GLN A 117 1.92 -6.15 -6.33
CA GLN A 117 2.88 -6.80 -7.21
C GLN A 117 4.31 -6.29 -6.96
N SER A 118 4.49 -4.96 -6.90
CA SER A 118 5.80 -4.35 -6.63
C SER A 118 6.38 -4.76 -5.27
N LEU A 119 5.56 -4.77 -4.22
CA LEU A 119 5.98 -5.17 -2.88
C LEU A 119 6.30 -6.67 -2.79
N SER A 120 5.62 -7.50 -3.58
CA SER A 120 5.80 -8.96 -3.60
C SER A 120 7.19 -9.41 -4.08
N TYR A 121 7.92 -8.56 -4.80
CA TYR A 121 9.30 -8.86 -5.19
C TYR A 121 10.28 -8.91 -4.01
N GLY A 122 9.92 -8.36 -2.85
CA GLY A 122 10.72 -8.47 -1.63
C GLY A 122 11.97 -7.60 -1.62
N TYR A 123 11.90 -6.39 -2.19
CA TYR A 123 13.01 -5.42 -2.18
C TYR A 123 12.74 -4.19 -1.31
N SER A 124 11.50 -4.03 -0.82
CA SER A 124 11.09 -2.80 -0.14
C SER A 124 11.35 -2.79 1.37
N GLY A 125 11.53 -3.96 1.99
CA GLY A 125 11.68 -4.09 3.43
C GLY A 125 10.38 -3.81 4.21
N CYS A 126 9.21 -3.89 3.56
CA CYS A 126 7.92 -3.80 4.24
C CYS A 126 7.59 -5.10 4.99
N LYS A 127 6.71 -5.00 5.96
CA LYS A 127 6.17 -6.17 6.66
C LYS A 127 5.15 -6.91 5.81
N LEU A 128 5.04 -8.22 6.04
CA LEU A 128 4.04 -9.04 5.37
C LEU A 128 2.61 -8.55 5.65
N ASP A 129 2.30 -8.20 6.90
CA ASP A 129 0.99 -7.70 7.32
C ASP A 129 0.52 -6.47 6.51
N THR A 130 1.46 -5.59 6.13
CA THR A 130 1.18 -4.40 5.33
C THR A 130 0.72 -4.80 3.93
N VAL A 131 1.40 -5.77 3.31
CA VAL A 131 1.05 -6.25 1.97
C VAL A 131 -0.24 -7.05 2.00
N GLU A 132 -0.43 -7.92 3.00
CA GLU A 132 -1.67 -8.68 3.18
C GLU A 132 -2.88 -7.78 3.40
N ARG A 133 -2.73 -6.66 4.12
CA ARG A 133 -3.82 -5.69 4.27
C ARG A 133 -4.18 -5.00 2.94
N LEU A 134 -3.21 -4.72 2.07
CA LEU A 134 -3.52 -4.24 0.71
C LEU A 134 -4.29 -5.30 -0.11
N VAL A 135 -3.92 -6.58 0.04
CA VAL A 135 -4.67 -7.70 -0.56
C VAL A 135 -6.09 -7.77 -0.02
N ASP A 136 -6.27 -7.58 1.30
CA ASP A 136 -7.61 -7.52 1.91
C ASP A 136 -8.44 -6.37 1.32
N PHE A 137 -7.87 -5.18 1.17
CA PHE A 137 -8.55 -4.03 0.57
C PHE A 137 -8.97 -4.34 -0.87
N PHE A 138 -8.06 -4.86 -1.68
CA PHE A 138 -8.35 -5.27 -3.06
C PHE A 138 -9.49 -6.28 -3.12
N ASN A 139 -9.41 -7.32 -2.29
CA ASN A 139 -10.35 -8.43 -2.29
C ASN A 139 -11.73 -8.09 -1.74
N ASN A 140 -11.84 -7.06 -0.90
CA ASN A 140 -13.10 -6.64 -0.29
C ASN A 140 -13.66 -5.35 -0.91
N ASP A 141 -13.13 -4.93 -2.06
CA ASP A 141 -13.57 -3.73 -2.77
C ASP A 141 -13.56 -2.48 -1.87
N VAL A 142 -12.51 -2.35 -1.07
CA VAL A 142 -12.20 -1.14 -0.29
C VAL A 142 -11.31 -0.26 -1.14
N TYR A 143 -11.82 0.91 -1.56
CA TYR A 143 -11.12 1.82 -2.44
C TYR A 143 -10.65 3.07 -1.68
N PRO A 144 -9.36 3.18 -1.32
CA PRO A 144 -8.83 4.42 -0.76
C PRO A 144 -9.15 5.62 -1.65
N VAL A 145 -9.53 6.75 -1.04
CA VAL A 145 -9.80 7.99 -1.77
C VAL A 145 -8.46 8.60 -2.19
N VAL A 146 -8.23 8.62 -3.49
CA VAL A 146 -7.07 9.24 -4.14
C VAL A 146 -7.55 10.38 -5.02
N TYR A 147 -6.76 11.43 -5.16
CA TYR A 147 -7.12 12.62 -5.94
C TYR A 147 -6.31 12.71 -7.25
N MET A 148 -6.93 13.33 -8.26
CA MET A 148 -6.36 13.45 -9.61
C MET A 148 -5.16 14.40 -9.69
N GLN A 149 -5.03 15.35 -8.76
CA GLN A 149 -3.98 16.37 -8.74
C GLN A 149 -3.06 16.16 -7.54
N GLY A 150 -1.76 16.32 -7.74
CA GLY A 150 -0.73 16.20 -6.72
C GLY A 150 0.39 15.22 -7.07
N SER A 151 0.20 14.38 -8.11
CA SER A 151 1.23 13.49 -8.60
C SER A 151 2.42 14.27 -9.18
N LEU A 152 3.63 13.83 -8.87
CA LEU A 152 4.88 14.35 -9.43
C LEU A 152 5.81 13.17 -9.75
N GLY A 153 5.85 12.76 -11.02
CA GLY A 153 6.58 11.56 -11.46
C GLY A 153 8.06 11.56 -11.12
N ALA A 154 8.71 12.73 -11.12
CA ALA A 154 10.13 12.87 -10.74
C ALA A 154 10.40 12.54 -9.27
N SER A 155 9.40 12.62 -8.39
CA SER A 155 9.50 12.24 -6.97
C SER A 155 9.05 10.81 -6.70
N GLY A 156 8.46 10.11 -7.68
CA GLY A 156 7.92 8.75 -7.56
C GLY A 156 6.44 8.69 -7.19
N ASP A 157 5.66 9.71 -7.55
CA ASP A 157 4.20 9.76 -7.34
C ASP A 157 3.77 9.60 -5.87
N LEU A 158 4.50 10.22 -4.96
CA LEU A 158 4.34 10.06 -3.51
C LEU A 158 2.93 10.43 -3.03
N VAL A 159 2.32 11.49 -3.60
CA VAL A 159 0.99 11.97 -3.18
C VAL A 159 -0.11 10.94 -3.40
N PRO A 160 -0.29 10.37 -4.61
CA PRO A 160 -1.30 9.33 -4.82
C PRO A 160 -1.06 8.08 -3.95
N LEU A 161 0.20 7.67 -3.78
CA LEU A 161 0.55 6.50 -2.97
C LEU A 161 0.32 6.76 -1.48
N ALA A 162 0.58 7.97 -0.98
CA ALA A 162 0.26 8.34 0.39
C ALA A 162 -1.26 8.24 0.65
N HIS A 163 -2.09 8.83 -0.21
CA HIS A 163 -3.55 8.69 -0.12
C HIS A 163 -4.01 7.23 -0.17
N LEU A 164 -3.40 6.42 -1.05
CA LEU A 164 -3.70 4.99 -1.16
C LEU A 164 -3.47 4.24 0.17
N CYS A 165 -2.42 4.62 0.91
CA CYS A 165 -1.97 3.90 2.09
C CYS A 165 -2.52 4.44 3.43
N LEU A 166 -3.00 5.68 3.50
CA LEU A 166 -3.56 6.25 4.74
C LEU A 166 -4.61 5.36 5.42
N PRO A 167 -5.60 4.75 4.71
CA PRO A 167 -6.60 3.92 5.36
C PRO A 167 -6.04 2.65 6.01
N LEU A 168 -4.86 2.18 5.62
CA LEU A 168 -4.21 1.01 6.25
C LEU A 168 -3.88 1.28 7.73
N VAL A 169 -3.56 2.53 8.05
CA VAL A 169 -3.24 2.98 9.42
C VAL A 169 -4.43 3.64 10.12
N GLY A 170 -5.61 3.60 9.51
CA GLY A 170 -6.85 4.16 10.08
C GLY A 170 -7.04 5.65 9.81
N LEU A 171 -6.22 6.26 8.96
CA LEU A 171 -6.34 7.67 8.55
C LEU A 171 -6.98 7.79 7.16
N GLY A 172 -7.14 9.02 6.68
CA GLY A 172 -7.73 9.28 5.36
C GLY A 172 -9.15 8.73 5.22
N GLU A 173 -9.53 8.50 3.98
CA GLU A 173 -10.88 8.03 3.61
C GLU A 173 -10.80 6.86 2.63
N ALA A 174 -11.82 6.00 2.64
CA ALA A 174 -12.00 4.99 1.61
C ALA A 174 -13.48 4.80 1.28
N GLU A 175 -13.76 4.49 0.03
CA GLU A 175 -15.09 4.04 -0.37
C GLU A 175 -15.24 2.55 -0.09
N TYR A 176 -16.30 2.20 0.59
CA TYR A 176 -16.67 0.83 0.89
C TYR A 176 -18.19 0.65 0.79
N LYS A 177 -18.63 -0.30 -0.04
CA LYS A 177 -20.06 -0.56 -0.33
C LYS A 177 -20.81 0.71 -0.77
N GLY A 178 -20.20 1.49 -1.65
CA GLY A 178 -20.77 2.71 -2.21
C GLY A 178 -20.85 3.91 -1.25
N LYS A 179 -20.18 3.84 -0.10
CA LYS A 179 -20.11 4.94 0.87
C LYS A 179 -18.67 5.30 1.19
N VAL A 180 -18.38 6.59 1.21
CA VAL A 180 -17.09 7.10 1.67
C VAL A 180 -17.12 7.16 3.19
N LEU A 181 -16.13 6.56 3.81
CA LEU A 181 -15.97 6.41 5.26
C LEU A 181 -14.55 6.81 5.64
N SER A 182 -14.35 7.16 6.91
CA SER A 182 -13.00 7.30 7.44
C SER A 182 -12.23 5.97 7.39
N GLY A 183 -10.90 6.03 7.25
CA GLY A 183 -10.06 4.82 7.28
C GLY A 183 -10.31 3.97 8.54
N ALA A 184 -10.45 4.62 9.71
CA ALA A 184 -10.75 3.94 10.97
C ALA A 184 -12.10 3.19 10.93
N ASP A 185 -13.13 3.78 10.34
CA ASP A 185 -14.45 3.16 10.22
C ASP A 185 -14.45 1.97 9.28
N VAL A 186 -13.71 2.07 8.17
CA VAL A 186 -13.55 0.95 7.22
C VAL A 186 -12.86 -0.22 7.89
N LEU A 187 -11.77 0.03 8.61
CA LEU A 187 -11.06 -1.02 9.35
C LEU A 187 -11.98 -1.68 10.40
N ARG A 188 -12.68 -0.87 11.21
CA ARG A 188 -13.61 -1.36 12.22
C ARG A 188 -14.73 -2.23 11.62
N LYS A 189 -15.33 -1.79 10.50
CA LYS A 189 -16.42 -2.53 9.83
C LYS A 189 -15.98 -3.89 9.30
N ASN A 190 -14.72 -4.04 8.97
CA ASN A 190 -14.15 -5.30 8.48
C ASN A 190 -13.45 -6.12 9.59
N GLY A 191 -13.47 -5.65 10.84
CA GLY A 191 -12.79 -6.31 11.96
C GLY A 191 -11.26 -6.25 11.87
N TRP A 192 -10.73 -5.30 11.12
CA TRP A 192 -9.28 -5.13 10.93
C TRP A 192 -8.70 -4.11 11.91
N LYS A 193 -7.52 -4.43 12.42
CA LYS A 193 -6.74 -3.46 13.22
C LYS A 193 -5.92 -2.56 12.30
N PRO A 194 -5.68 -1.29 12.67
CA PRO A 194 -4.73 -0.44 11.96
C PRO A 194 -3.35 -1.08 11.91
N ILE A 195 -2.68 -0.98 10.76
CA ILE A 195 -1.31 -1.43 10.61
C ILE A 195 -0.38 -0.51 11.41
N GLN A 196 0.53 -1.12 12.16
CA GLN A 196 1.63 -0.39 12.79
C GLN A 196 2.84 -0.42 11.87
N LEU A 197 3.22 0.75 11.37
CA LEU A 197 4.33 0.86 10.44
C LEU A 197 5.68 0.66 11.13
N ALA A 198 6.56 -0.08 10.50
CA ALA A 198 7.97 -0.18 10.86
C ALA A 198 8.81 0.80 10.04
N SER A 199 10.10 0.93 10.35
CA SER A 199 11.05 1.72 9.55
C SER A 199 10.98 1.33 8.08
N LYS A 200 10.97 2.31 7.18
CA LYS A 200 10.93 2.14 5.73
C LYS A 200 9.53 1.80 5.16
N GLU A 201 8.47 1.87 5.92
CA GLU A 201 7.10 1.60 5.44
C GLU A 201 6.28 2.88 5.17
N GLY A 202 6.77 4.04 5.58
CA GLY A 202 6.14 5.33 5.31
C GLY A 202 6.51 5.92 3.97
#